data_a2873dc546a6fa9ca871a73ff7d8a8d1
#
_entry.id   a2873dc546a6fa9ca871a73ff7d8a8d1
#
_cell.length_a   1.000
_cell.length_b   1.000
_cell.length_c   1.000
_cell.angle_alpha   90.00
_cell.angle_beta   90.00
_cell.angle_gamma   90.00
#
_symmetry.space_group_name_H-M   'P 1'
#
loop_
_entity.id
_entity.type
_entity.pdbx_description
1 polymer ?
#
loop_
_entity_poly.entity_id
_entity_poly.type
_entity_poly.pdbx_seq_one_letter_code
_entity_poly.pdbx_strand_id
1 'polypeptide(L)'
;ALISAARKHYGEEAEIDFVIDRSTGGIDGAVNGEIVDYEDIVGRIGAQTAKQVIIQKVREAERDALLIEYEDQINELVSGVIERTDGGTVTVNLGSLEAILPRGEQIPGETHHVKERVRAVISEVKTQGSRVRIILSRTRPVLVQRLFEQEIPEIIDGVIEFKGVSREPGFRSKVAVSSSDSKVDCVGACVGVRGSRIKNIVDELSRERIDIVRYDEDPQVMIPNALQPAEVDEVILCEQIGRAIVLVGEDQLSLAIGKRGQNVRLASKLCGWDIEIMTQEELESQIERAVVGFSEIKGIEEDLANALVGEGYLSYDDLEVIEPDVLMEMGGLTEEQVDAIVVQAEERALEAESRADEEKRRKRVEAQKQVAEKLEAQ
;
A
#
# COMPACT_ATOMS: atom_id res chain seq x y z
N ALA A 1 32.20 -22.04 -21.66
CA ALA A 1 33.44 -21.25 -21.59
C ALA A 1 34.37 -21.57 -22.74
N LEU A 2 34.80 -22.82 -22.88
CA LEU A 2 35.70 -23.25 -23.97
C LEU A 2 35.07 -23.05 -25.38
N ILE A 3 33.81 -23.40 -25.54
CA ILE A 3 33.05 -23.15 -26.77
C ILE A 3 33.01 -21.65 -27.10
N SER A 4 32.80 -20.79 -26.13
CA SER A 4 32.75 -19.33 -26.34
C SER A 4 34.14 -18.76 -26.67
N ALA A 5 35.22 -19.33 -26.13
CA ALA A 5 36.59 -18.94 -26.46
C ALA A 5 36.96 -19.41 -27.87
N ALA A 6 36.57 -20.63 -28.24
CA ALA A 6 36.83 -21.19 -29.55
C ALA A 6 36.03 -20.49 -30.67
N ARG A 7 34.77 -20.12 -30.45
CA ARG A 7 33.96 -19.29 -31.37
C ARG A 7 34.58 -17.94 -31.68
N LYS A 8 35.25 -17.33 -30.71
CA LYS A 8 36.00 -16.08 -30.96
C LYS A 8 37.21 -16.27 -31.90
N HIS A 9 37.76 -17.47 -31.94
CA HIS A 9 38.93 -17.78 -32.79
C HIS A 9 38.52 -18.30 -34.17
N TYR A 10 37.52 -19.20 -34.22
CA TYR A 10 37.08 -19.87 -35.45
C TYR A 10 35.86 -19.23 -36.13
N GLY A 11 35.25 -18.21 -35.50
CA GLY A 11 34.02 -17.54 -35.97
C GLY A 11 32.77 -18.10 -35.32
N GLU A 12 31.69 -17.29 -35.36
CA GLU A 12 30.41 -17.64 -34.70
C GLU A 12 29.68 -18.81 -35.35
N GLU A 13 29.97 -19.09 -36.67
CA GLU A 13 29.34 -20.14 -37.44
C GLU A 13 30.05 -21.50 -37.32
N ALA A 14 31.21 -21.58 -36.67
CA ALA A 14 31.94 -22.82 -36.49
C ALA A 14 31.20 -23.79 -35.57
N GLU A 15 31.04 -25.03 -35.99
CA GLU A 15 30.49 -26.12 -35.20
C GLU A 15 31.57 -26.64 -34.26
N ILE A 16 31.43 -26.33 -32.97
CA ILE A 16 32.43 -26.56 -31.93
C ILE A 16 31.86 -27.47 -30.86
N ASP A 17 32.52 -28.60 -30.66
CA ASP A 17 32.15 -29.55 -29.59
C ASP A 17 33.33 -29.80 -28.67
N PHE A 18 33.08 -29.86 -27.34
CA PHE A 18 34.07 -30.16 -26.31
C PHE A 18 33.52 -31.19 -25.34
N VAL A 19 34.27 -32.22 -25.12
CA VAL A 19 33.97 -33.26 -24.15
C VAL A 19 35.03 -33.21 -23.03
N ILE A 20 34.58 -33.19 -21.79
CA ILE A 20 35.47 -33.21 -20.61
C ILE A 20 35.36 -34.60 -19.96
N ASP A 21 36.47 -35.29 -19.94
CA ASP A 21 36.60 -36.55 -19.18
C ASP A 21 36.62 -36.23 -17.69
N ARG A 22 35.58 -36.62 -17.00
CA ARG A 22 35.40 -36.36 -15.56
C ARG A 22 36.39 -37.11 -14.66
N SER A 23 37.02 -38.17 -15.16
CA SER A 23 37.95 -38.99 -14.40
C SER A 23 39.39 -38.49 -14.49
N THR A 24 39.78 -38.01 -15.67
CA THR A 24 41.16 -37.54 -15.92
C THR A 24 41.27 -36.01 -15.96
N GLY A 25 40.15 -35.29 -16.11
CA GLY A 25 40.14 -33.85 -16.37
C GLY A 25 40.60 -33.48 -17.80
N GLY A 26 40.83 -34.47 -18.68
CA GLY A 26 41.18 -34.25 -20.05
C GLY A 26 40.05 -33.58 -20.84
N ILE A 27 40.42 -32.72 -21.80
CA ILE A 27 39.48 -32.00 -22.63
C ILE A 27 39.76 -32.36 -24.09
N ASP A 28 38.79 -33.03 -24.74
CA ASP A 28 38.82 -33.34 -26.16
C ASP A 28 37.95 -32.33 -26.92
N GLY A 29 38.47 -31.72 -27.95
CA GLY A 29 37.78 -30.72 -28.77
C GLY A 29 37.69 -31.13 -30.21
N ALA A 30 36.56 -30.83 -30.87
CA ALA A 30 36.36 -30.93 -32.29
C ALA A 30 35.81 -29.60 -32.82
N VAL A 31 36.33 -29.17 -33.99
CA VAL A 31 35.87 -28.00 -34.70
C VAL A 31 35.54 -28.45 -36.15
N ASN A 32 34.26 -28.24 -36.53
CA ASN A 32 33.75 -28.69 -37.85
C ASN A 32 34.02 -30.19 -38.14
N GLY A 33 34.01 -31.04 -37.12
CA GLY A 33 34.24 -32.47 -37.19
C GLY A 33 35.72 -32.91 -37.20
N GLU A 34 36.70 -32.02 -37.19
CA GLU A 34 38.10 -32.32 -37.02
C GLU A 34 38.53 -32.24 -35.58
N ILE A 35 39.28 -33.26 -35.11
CA ILE A 35 39.82 -33.25 -33.72
C ILE A 35 40.95 -32.24 -33.68
N VAL A 36 40.84 -31.29 -32.77
CA VAL A 36 41.82 -30.21 -32.61
C VAL A 36 42.38 -30.28 -31.18
N ASP A 37 43.72 -30.11 -31.09
CA ASP A 37 44.35 -30.10 -29.76
C ASP A 37 43.88 -28.88 -28.95
N TYR A 38 43.44 -29.15 -27.74
CA TYR A 38 42.95 -28.13 -26.82
C TYR A 38 44.00 -27.04 -26.56
N GLU A 39 45.29 -27.37 -26.51
CA GLU A 39 46.36 -26.40 -26.27
C GLU A 39 46.53 -25.41 -27.45
N ASP A 40 46.28 -25.85 -28.67
CA ASP A 40 46.31 -24.98 -29.87
C ASP A 40 45.12 -24.02 -29.92
N ILE A 41 43.95 -24.49 -29.53
CA ILE A 41 42.72 -23.65 -29.50
C ILE A 41 42.75 -22.63 -28.36
N VAL A 42 43.21 -23.04 -27.20
CA VAL A 42 43.20 -22.26 -25.94
C VAL A 42 44.53 -21.56 -25.68
N GLY A 43 45.33 -21.31 -26.66
CA GLY A 43 46.55 -20.49 -26.47
C GLY A 43 46.36 -19.32 -25.53
N ARG A 44 47.38 -18.56 -25.19
CA ARG A 44 47.38 -17.54 -24.13
C ARG A 44 46.16 -16.60 -24.11
N ILE A 45 45.60 -16.26 -25.31
CA ILE A 45 44.39 -15.38 -25.44
C ILE A 45 43.11 -16.17 -25.13
N GLY A 46 43.03 -17.43 -25.58
CA GLY A 46 41.92 -18.32 -25.28
C GLY A 46 41.81 -18.67 -23.79
N ALA A 47 42.92 -18.94 -23.13
CA ALA A 47 42.96 -19.18 -21.69
C ALA A 47 42.47 -17.97 -20.87
N GLN A 48 42.83 -16.76 -21.26
CA GLN A 48 42.38 -15.54 -20.62
C GLN A 48 40.88 -15.29 -20.85
N THR A 49 40.37 -15.55 -22.05
CA THR A 49 38.93 -15.46 -22.37
C THR A 49 38.14 -16.54 -21.62
N ALA A 50 38.63 -17.79 -21.60
CA ALA A 50 38.00 -18.88 -20.84
C ALA A 50 37.91 -18.55 -19.34
N LYS A 51 38.98 -18.01 -18.74
CA LYS A 51 38.97 -17.55 -17.37
C LYS A 51 37.89 -16.46 -17.11
N GLN A 52 37.78 -15.48 -18.03
CA GLN A 52 36.76 -14.42 -17.88
C GLN A 52 35.34 -14.99 -17.98
N VAL A 53 35.09 -15.90 -18.94
CA VAL A 53 33.79 -16.54 -19.10
C VAL A 53 33.44 -17.42 -17.90
N ILE A 54 34.41 -18.16 -17.35
CA ILE A 54 34.19 -18.95 -16.13
C ILE A 54 33.83 -18.02 -14.96
N ILE A 55 34.60 -16.96 -14.75
CA ILE A 55 34.30 -15.98 -13.68
C ILE A 55 32.93 -15.37 -13.89
N GLN A 56 32.55 -15.04 -15.11
CA GLN A 56 31.22 -14.52 -15.43
C GLN A 56 30.14 -15.55 -15.12
N LYS A 57 30.31 -16.81 -15.51
CA LYS A 57 29.32 -17.87 -15.24
C LYS A 57 29.19 -18.19 -13.75
N VAL A 58 30.30 -18.17 -13.01
CA VAL A 58 30.25 -18.32 -11.54
C VAL A 58 29.46 -17.17 -10.92
N ARG A 59 29.73 -15.92 -11.33
CA ARG A 59 28.98 -14.74 -10.84
C ARG A 59 27.51 -14.76 -11.23
N GLU A 60 27.17 -15.25 -12.44
CA GLU A 60 25.79 -15.43 -12.86
C GLU A 60 25.07 -16.46 -11.95
N ALA A 61 25.71 -17.60 -11.69
CA ALA A 61 25.15 -18.65 -10.84
C ALA A 61 25.02 -18.18 -9.35
N GLU A 62 26.02 -17.48 -8.82
CA GLU A 62 25.95 -16.87 -7.49
C GLU A 62 24.82 -15.84 -7.41
N ARG A 63 24.68 -14.99 -8.43
CA ARG A 63 23.60 -14.01 -8.50
C ARG A 63 22.23 -14.68 -8.52
N ASP A 64 22.06 -15.73 -9.34
CA ASP A 64 20.78 -16.43 -9.50
C ASP A 64 20.39 -17.17 -8.20
N ALA A 65 21.36 -17.74 -7.49
CA ALA A 65 21.15 -18.35 -6.19
C ALA A 65 20.73 -17.32 -5.13
N LEU A 66 21.41 -16.18 -5.07
CA LEU A 66 21.06 -15.08 -4.18
C LEU A 66 19.71 -14.45 -4.51
N LEU A 67 19.37 -14.37 -5.80
CA LEU A 67 18.06 -13.85 -6.22
C LEU A 67 16.93 -14.72 -5.65
N ILE A 68 17.02 -16.04 -5.83
CA ILE A 68 16.02 -16.99 -5.29
C ILE A 68 15.94 -16.90 -3.76
N GLU A 69 17.08 -16.89 -3.07
CA GLU A 69 17.12 -16.80 -1.61
C GLU A 69 16.41 -15.55 -1.06
N TYR A 70 16.62 -14.39 -1.71
CA TYR A 70 16.02 -13.14 -1.23
C TYR A 70 14.63 -12.86 -1.80
N GLU A 71 14.23 -13.46 -2.91
CA GLU A 71 12.84 -13.42 -3.41
C GLU A 71 11.89 -14.06 -2.40
N ASP A 72 12.29 -15.17 -1.79
CA ASP A 72 11.52 -15.84 -0.74
C ASP A 72 11.42 -15.00 0.55
N GLN A 73 12.32 -14.03 0.73
CA GLN A 73 12.33 -13.13 1.89
C GLN A 73 11.62 -11.79 1.64
N ILE A 74 10.94 -11.62 0.51
CA ILE A 74 10.13 -10.42 0.26
C ILE A 74 9.05 -10.29 1.36
N ASN A 75 8.91 -9.08 1.92
CA ASN A 75 8.06 -8.74 3.06
C ASN A 75 8.56 -9.30 4.42
N GLU A 76 9.73 -9.92 4.50
CA GLU A 76 10.34 -10.28 5.77
C GLU A 76 11.09 -9.11 6.40
N LEU A 77 11.09 -9.09 7.75
CA LEU A 77 11.79 -8.09 8.53
C LEU A 77 13.28 -8.43 8.60
N VAL A 78 14.10 -7.52 8.11
CA VAL A 78 15.57 -7.63 8.17
C VAL A 78 16.18 -6.51 9.01
N SER A 79 17.32 -6.80 9.61
CA SER A 79 18.09 -5.82 10.37
C SER A 79 19.50 -5.70 9.80
N GLY A 80 19.91 -4.50 9.48
CA GLY A 80 21.23 -4.24 8.92
C GLY A 80 21.91 -3.02 9.56
N VAL A 81 23.17 -2.82 9.21
CA VAL A 81 23.98 -1.68 9.66
C VAL A 81 24.13 -0.69 8.51
N ILE A 82 23.90 0.57 8.79
CA ILE A 82 24.06 1.64 7.80
C ILE A 82 25.54 1.86 7.51
N GLU A 83 25.94 1.69 6.26
CA GLU A 83 27.34 1.91 5.82
C GLU A 83 27.55 3.32 5.27
N ARG A 84 26.60 3.84 4.50
CA ARG A 84 26.70 5.18 3.89
C ARG A 84 25.33 5.76 3.60
N THR A 85 25.31 7.08 3.49
CA THR A 85 24.12 7.85 3.09
C THR A 85 24.52 8.80 1.97
N ASP A 86 24.00 8.60 0.77
CA ASP A 86 24.34 9.37 -0.42
C ASP A 86 23.07 9.91 -1.09
N GLY A 87 22.95 11.24 -1.22
CA GLY A 87 21.83 11.86 -1.92
C GLY A 87 20.44 11.50 -1.39
N GLY A 88 20.35 11.18 -0.09
CA GLY A 88 19.10 10.74 0.56
C GLY A 88 18.82 9.24 0.43
N THR A 89 19.68 8.48 -0.25
CA THR A 89 19.60 7.01 -0.28
C THR A 89 20.53 6.45 0.78
N VAL A 90 20.05 5.49 1.57
CA VAL A 90 20.82 4.83 2.62
C VAL A 90 21.23 3.44 2.13
N THR A 91 22.53 3.14 2.22
CA THR A 91 23.06 1.80 1.96
C THR A 91 23.20 1.06 3.28
N VAL A 92 22.62 -0.12 3.34
CA VAL A 92 22.51 -0.96 4.53
C VAL A 92 23.19 -2.29 4.26
N ASN A 93 24.10 -2.69 5.14
CA ASN A 93 24.75 -4.00 5.10
C ASN A 93 23.91 -5.02 5.87
N LEU A 94 23.45 -6.05 5.18
CA LEU A 94 22.71 -7.17 5.76
C LEU A 94 23.61 -8.35 6.17
N GLY A 95 24.95 -8.19 6.06
CA GLY A 95 25.93 -9.23 6.33
C GLY A 95 26.46 -9.89 5.05
N SER A 96 25.62 -10.51 4.27
CA SER A 96 25.98 -11.16 2.99
C SER A 96 25.91 -10.22 1.79
N LEU A 97 24.99 -9.28 1.82
CA LEU A 97 24.73 -8.34 0.72
C LEU A 97 24.49 -6.91 1.22
N GLU A 98 24.74 -5.96 0.32
CA GLU A 98 24.32 -4.57 0.48
C GLU A 98 22.88 -4.40 -0.01
N ALA A 99 22.04 -3.79 0.82
CA ALA A 99 20.69 -3.37 0.48
C ALA A 99 20.59 -1.86 0.42
N ILE A 100 19.57 -1.37 -0.22
CA ILE A 100 19.33 0.06 -0.42
C ILE A 100 17.98 0.42 0.18
N LEU A 101 17.96 1.48 0.98
CA LEU A 101 16.75 2.13 1.47
C LEU A 101 16.61 3.50 0.77
N PRO A 102 15.82 3.58 -0.33
CA PRO A 102 15.61 4.83 -1.07
C PRO A 102 14.88 5.87 -0.23
N ARG A 103 15.03 7.14 -0.56
CA ARG A 103 14.38 8.24 0.17
C ARG A 103 12.86 8.11 0.24
N GLY A 104 12.20 7.62 -0.82
CA GLY A 104 10.76 7.41 -0.86
C GLY A 104 10.27 6.25 0.02
N GLU A 105 11.18 5.37 0.44
CA GLU A 105 10.90 4.23 1.30
C GLU A 105 11.35 4.46 2.76
N GLN A 106 11.82 5.67 3.09
CA GLN A 106 12.15 6.10 4.45
C GLN A 106 10.94 6.77 5.10
N ILE A 107 10.79 6.61 6.40
CA ILE A 107 9.74 7.31 7.15
C ILE A 107 10.01 8.82 7.10
N PRO A 108 9.02 9.67 6.80
CA PRO A 108 9.20 11.12 6.76
C PRO A 108 9.72 11.68 8.09
N GLY A 109 10.81 12.44 8.02
CA GLY A 109 11.44 13.04 9.22
C GLY A 109 12.45 12.16 9.95
N GLU A 110 12.65 10.93 9.50
CA GLU A 110 13.65 10.02 10.05
C GLU A 110 15.07 10.42 9.61
N THR A 111 16.02 10.31 10.53
CA THR A 111 17.43 10.57 10.26
C THR A 111 18.22 9.27 10.42
N HIS A 112 19.13 9.02 9.50
CA HIS A 112 19.94 7.81 9.49
C HIS A 112 21.42 8.15 9.59
N HIS A 113 22.10 7.57 10.57
CA HIS A 113 23.54 7.79 10.77
C HIS A 113 24.34 6.53 10.46
N VAL A 114 25.53 6.73 9.91
CA VAL A 114 26.47 5.63 9.62
C VAL A 114 26.79 4.87 10.90
N LYS A 115 26.81 3.54 10.82
CA LYS A 115 27.00 2.56 11.91
C LYS A 115 25.78 2.33 12.81
N GLU A 116 24.67 3.02 12.59
CA GLU A 116 23.41 2.68 13.25
C GLU A 116 22.79 1.42 12.66
N ARG A 117 22.03 0.72 13.48
CA ARG A 117 21.18 -0.38 13.02
C ARG A 117 19.84 0.17 12.52
N VAL A 118 19.39 -0.36 11.41
CA VAL A 118 18.06 -0.09 10.88
C VAL A 118 17.33 -1.41 10.66
N ARG A 119 16.05 -1.44 11.02
CA ARG A 119 15.12 -2.52 10.70
C ARG A 119 14.21 -2.07 9.56
N ALA A 120 14.03 -2.92 8.57
CA ALA A 120 13.19 -2.63 7.42
C ALA A 120 12.65 -3.94 6.84
N VAL A 121 11.66 -3.87 5.97
CA VAL A 121 11.20 -5.02 5.20
C VAL A 121 11.83 -5.00 3.81
N ILE A 122 12.10 -6.20 3.27
CA ILE A 122 12.52 -6.32 1.87
C ILE A 122 11.30 -6.01 1.00
N SER A 123 11.37 -4.93 0.25
CA SER A 123 10.27 -4.52 -0.63
C SER A 123 10.36 -5.11 -2.02
N GLU A 124 11.59 -5.27 -2.50
CA GLU A 124 11.84 -5.74 -3.86
C GLU A 124 13.27 -6.24 -3.99
N VAL A 125 13.47 -7.26 -4.81
CA VAL A 125 14.77 -7.79 -5.18
C VAL A 125 14.95 -7.63 -6.68
N LYS A 126 15.99 -6.92 -7.11
CA LYS A 126 16.28 -6.62 -8.52
C LYS A 126 17.66 -7.11 -8.91
N THR A 127 17.78 -7.50 -10.16
CA THR A 127 19.09 -7.74 -10.78
C THR A 127 19.58 -6.47 -11.48
N GLN A 128 20.79 -6.03 -11.16
CA GLN A 128 21.46 -4.94 -11.86
C GLN A 128 22.79 -5.42 -12.42
N GLY A 129 22.79 -5.78 -13.70
CA GLY A 129 23.95 -6.42 -14.32
C GLY A 129 24.25 -7.78 -13.68
N SER A 130 25.46 -7.93 -13.13
CA SER A 130 25.90 -9.15 -12.44
C SER A 130 25.67 -9.16 -10.94
N ARG A 131 24.92 -8.20 -10.37
CA ARG A 131 24.68 -8.08 -8.93
C ARG A 131 23.21 -8.12 -8.61
N VAL A 132 22.87 -8.69 -7.45
CA VAL A 132 21.54 -8.57 -6.84
C VAL A 132 21.48 -7.26 -6.06
N ARG A 133 20.40 -6.54 -6.17
CA ARG A 133 20.10 -5.32 -5.44
C ARG A 133 18.83 -5.52 -4.64
N ILE A 134 18.93 -5.45 -3.33
CA ILE A 134 17.80 -5.54 -2.41
C ILE A 134 17.31 -4.13 -2.11
N ILE A 135 16.03 -3.90 -2.27
CA ILE A 135 15.38 -2.63 -1.91
C ILE A 135 14.64 -2.85 -0.60
N LEU A 136 14.96 -2.04 0.38
CA LEU A 136 14.32 -2.02 1.68
C LEU A 136 13.24 -0.95 1.73
N SER A 137 12.22 -1.18 2.57
CA SER A 137 11.18 -0.22 2.85
C SER A 137 10.91 -0.11 4.35
N ARG A 138 10.68 1.12 4.80
CA ARG A 138 10.15 1.45 6.13
C ARG A 138 8.78 2.10 6.06
N THR A 139 8.26 2.34 4.84
CA THR A 139 6.94 2.95 4.61
C THR A 139 5.83 1.94 4.43
N ARG A 140 6.14 0.72 4.01
CA ARG A 140 5.13 -0.31 3.76
C ARG A 140 4.36 -0.73 5.02
N PRO A 141 3.05 -0.97 4.92
CA PRO A 141 2.23 -1.45 6.05
C PRO A 141 2.74 -2.75 6.67
N VAL A 142 3.29 -3.65 5.86
CA VAL A 142 3.87 -4.94 6.30
C VAL A 142 4.96 -4.75 7.38
N LEU A 143 5.70 -3.63 7.38
CA LEU A 143 6.67 -3.37 8.44
C LEU A 143 6.00 -3.34 9.83
N VAL A 144 4.84 -2.71 9.93
CA VAL A 144 4.09 -2.66 11.20
C VAL A 144 3.68 -4.07 11.61
N GLN A 145 3.14 -4.85 10.68
CA GLN A 145 2.76 -6.25 10.95
C GLN A 145 3.94 -7.06 11.49
N ARG A 146 5.09 -7.02 10.83
CA ARG A 146 6.29 -7.77 11.26
C ARG A 146 6.82 -7.31 12.63
N LEU A 147 6.70 -6.03 12.94
CA LEU A 147 7.07 -5.52 14.27
C LEU A 147 6.09 -6.03 15.34
N PHE A 148 4.78 -6.10 15.04
CA PHE A 148 3.80 -6.70 15.93
C PHE A 148 4.08 -8.19 16.18
N GLU A 149 4.35 -8.96 15.13
CA GLU A 149 4.73 -10.37 15.23
C GLU A 149 5.99 -10.56 16.10
N GLN A 150 6.97 -9.68 16.01
CA GLN A 150 8.19 -9.76 16.80
C GLN A 150 7.98 -9.41 18.29
N GLU A 151 7.17 -8.40 18.59
CA GLU A 151 7.00 -7.87 19.96
C GLU A 151 5.86 -8.58 20.74
N ILE A 152 4.96 -9.28 20.05
CA ILE A 152 3.76 -9.87 20.65
C ILE A 152 3.76 -11.38 20.41
N PRO A 153 4.25 -12.17 21.39
CA PRO A 153 4.32 -13.63 21.26
C PRO A 153 2.98 -14.29 20.94
N GLU A 154 1.89 -13.76 21.47
CA GLU A 154 0.54 -14.27 21.26
C GLU A 154 0.09 -14.23 19.79
N ILE A 155 0.73 -13.39 18.94
CA ILE A 155 0.52 -13.40 17.48
C ILE A 155 1.25 -14.58 16.86
N ILE A 156 2.50 -14.87 17.28
CA ILE A 156 3.28 -16.01 16.81
C ILE A 156 2.58 -17.32 17.19
N ASP A 157 2.02 -17.37 18.41
CA ASP A 157 1.31 -18.55 18.94
C ASP A 157 -0.09 -18.73 18.30
N GLY A 158 -0.53 -17.78 17.47
CA GLY A 158 -1.85 -17.82 16.79
C GLY A 158 -3.05 -17.58 17.70
N VAL A 159 -2.82 -17.07 18.92
CA VAL A 159 -3.88 -16.68 19.87
C VAL A 159 -4.48 -15.34 19.47
N ILE A 160 -3.63 -14.43 18.99
CA ILE A 160 -4.05 -13.14 18.44
C ILE A 160 -3.76 -13.15 16.94
N GLU A 161 -4.75 -12.77 16.17
CA GLU A 161 -4.65 -12.64 14.72
C GLU A 161 -4.52 -11.16 14.33
N PHE A 162 -3.53 -10.87 13.49
CA PHE A 162 -3.37 -9.56 12.85
C PHE A 162 -4.26 -9.52 11.60
N LYS A 163 -5.36 -8.78 11.63
CA LYS A 163 -6.38 -8.74 10.56
C LYS A 163 -6.09 -7.72 9.48
N GLY A 164 -5.45 -6.61 9.84
CA GLY A 164 -5.16 -5.57 8.86
C GLY A 164 -4.48 -4.36 9.46
N VAL A 165 -3.95 -3.52 8.56
CA VAL A 165 -3.31 -2.25 8.93
C VAL A 165 -3.57 -1.18 7.88
N SER A 166 -3.96 -0.02 8.35
CA SER A 166 -4.03 1.21 7.56
C SER A 166 -2.99 2.20 8.10
N ARG A 167 -2.10 2.70 7.24
CA ARG A 167 -0.90 3.42 7.66
C ARG A 167 -0.67 4.70 6.87
N GLU A 168 -0.33 5.76 7.57
CA GLU A 168 0.34 6.95 7.07
C GLU A 168 1.73 7.02 7.71
N PRO A 169 2.79 6.60 6.99
CA PRO A 169 4.12 6.45 7.55
C PRO A 169 4.64 7.70 8.24
N GLY A 170 5.14 7.56 9.47
CA GLY A 170 5.66 8.66 10.28
C GLY A 170 4.60 9.51 10.98
N PHE A 171 3.32 9.24 10.74
CA PHE A 171 2.23 10.01 11.35
C PHE A 171 1.34 9.13 12.23
N ARG A 172 0.58 8.24 11.63
CA ARG A 172 -0.39 7.41 12.35
C ARG A 172 -0.70 6.12 11.61
N SER A 173 -0.89 5.05 12.37
CA SER A 173 -1.37 3.75 11.89
C SER A 173 -2.55 3.27 12.70
N LYS A 174 -3.48 2.57 12.07
CA LYS A 174 -4.53 1.80 12.72
C LYS A 174 -4.32 0.33 12.42
N VAL A 175 -4.30 -0.49 13.45
CA VAL A 175 -4.04 -1.94 13.35
C VAL A 175 -5.24 -2.69 13.88
N ALA A 176 -5.84 -3.53 13.06
CA ALA A 176 -6.95 -4.37 13.45
C ALA A 176 -6.45 -5.74 13.93
N VAL A 177 -6.87 -6.13 15.13
CA VAL A 177 -6.51 -7.40 15.76
C VAL A 177 -7.76 -8.11 16.28
N SER A 178 -7.75 -9.42 16.21
CA SER A 178 -8.77 -10.28 16.82
C SER A 178 -8.12 -11.33 17.72
N SER A 179 -8.91 -11.98 18.54
CA SER A 179 -8.46 -13.13 19.34
C SER A 179 -9.28 -14.37 18.98
N SER A 180 -8.60 -15.49 18.82
CA SER A 180 -9.23 -16.80 18.66
C SER A 180 -9.83 -17.32 19.98
N ASP A 181 -9.34 -16.84 21.13
CA ASP A 181 -9.87 -17.15 22.45
C ASP A 181 -10.62 -15.93 23.04
N SER A 182 -11.92 -16.08 23.27
CA SER A 182 -12.77 -15.02 23.84
C SER A 182 -12.35 -14.55 25.24
N LYS A 183 -11.49 -15.29 25.94
CA LYS A 183 -10.96 -14.92 27.26
C LYS A 183 -9.75 -14.02 27.18
N VAL A 184 -9.14 -13.89 25.99
CA VAL A 184 -7.94 -13.07 25.77
C VAL A 184 -8.34 -11.72 25.21
N ASP A 185 -8.00 -10.65 25.95
CA ASP A 185 -8.15 -9.29 25.43
C ASP A 185 -7.04 -9.00 24.40
N CYS A 186 -7.40 -9.05 23.11
CA CYS A 186 -6.45 -8.86 22.01
C CYS A 186 -5.80 -7.46 22.04
N VAL A 187 -6.55 -6.43 22.42
CA VAL A 187 -6.03 -5.05 22.51
C VAL A 187 -5.07 -4.92 23.68
N GLY A 188 -5.48 -5.39 24.87
CA GLY A 188 -4.65 -5.34 26.07
C GLY A 188 -3.34 -6.12 25.92
N ALA A 189 -3.37 -7.29 25.28
CA ALA A 189 -2.17 -8.09 25.01
C ALA A 189 -1.20 -7.39 24.05
N CYS A 190 -1.69 -6.73 23.00
CA CYS A 190 -0.88 -5.93 22.09
C CYS A 190 -0.27 -4.69 22.77
N VAL A 191 -1.01 -4.02 23.66
CA VAL A 191 -0.52 -2.88 24.43
C VAL A 191 0.59 -3.32 25.39
N GLY A 192 0.37 -4.43 26.07
CA GLY A 192 1.28 -4.97 27.07
C GLY A 192 1.24 -4.20 28.40
N VAL A 193 1.98 -4.71 29.39
CA VAL A 193 2.03 -4.12 30.74
C VAL A 193 2.53 -2.68 30.67
N ARG A 194 1.70 -1.74 31.11
CA ARG A 194 1.98 -0.28 31.06
C ARG A 194 2.36 0.23 29.67
N GLY A 195 1.87 -0.40 28.61
CA GLY A 195 2.16 0.01 27.25
C GLY A 195 3.56 -0.34 26.75
N SER A 196 4.27 -1.28 27.40
CA SER A 196 5.67 -1.58 27.07
C SER A 196 5.84 -2.11 25.65
N ARG A 197 4.97 -3.01 25.19
CA ARG A 197 5.07 -3.63 23.87
C ARG A 197 4.80 -2.62 22.75
N ILE A 198 3.67 -1.92 22.84
CA ILE A 198 3.33 -0.91 21.82
C ILE A 198 4.34 0.23 21.78
N LYS A 199 4.93 0.60 22.94
CA LYS A 199 5.96 1.63 23.00
C LYS A 199 7.21 1.25 22.21
N ASN A 200 7.67 -0.01 22.29
CA ASN A 200 8.81 -0.48 21.52
C ASN A 200 8.57 -0.33 20.01
N ILE A 201 7.36 -0.65 19.55
CA ILE A 201 6.98 -0.52 18.14
C ILE A 201 6.91 0.96 17.73
N VAL A 202 6.30 1.81 18.55
CA VAL A 202 6.19 3.26 18.30
C VAL A 202 7.59 3.91 18.25
N ASP A 203 8.48 3.52 19.17
CA ASP A 203 9.85 4.04 19.21
C ASP A 203 10.64 3.60 17.96
N GLU A 204 10.46 2.36 17.48
CA GLU A 204 11.06 1.87 16.23
C GLU A 204 10.55 2.63 14.99
N LEU A 205 9.29 3.02 14.98
CA LEU A 205 8.64 3.74 13.87
C LEU A 205 8.76 5.27 14.00
N SER A 206 9.81 5.76 14.66
CA SER A 206 10.10 7.20 14.81
C SER A 206 8.94 7.98 15.44
N ARG A 207 8.28 7.38 16.45
CA ARG A 207 7.13 7.91 17.20
C ARG A 207 5.84 8.02 16.38
N GLU A 208 5.68 7.21 15.35
CA GLU A 208 4.41 7.03 14.64
C GLU A 208 3.32 6.57 15.63
N ARG A 209 2.17 7.25 15.65
CA ARG A 209 1.07 6.89 16.54
C ARG A 209 0.40 5.62 16.04
N ILE A 210 0.14 4.67 16.95
CA ILE A 210 -0.51 3.40 16.61
C ILE A 210 -1.79 3.27 17.42
N ASP A 211 -2.91 3.15 16.73
CA ASP A 211 -4.20 2.84 17.30
C ASP A 211 -4.48 1.34 17.08
N ILE A 212 -4.68 0.60 18.15
CA ILE A 212 -5.04 -0.81 18.10
C ILE A 212 -6.55 -0.91 18.14
N VAL A 213 -7.13 -1.51 17.11
CA VAL A 213 -8.56 -1.62 16.88
C VAL A 213 -8.97 -3.08 17.07
N ARG A 214 -10.01 -3.34 17.83
CA ARG A 214 -10.62 -4.67 17.90
C ARG A 214 -11.35 -4.92 16.60
N TYR A 215 -10.94 -5.96 15.88
CA TYR A 215 -11.58 -6.40 14.66
C TYR A 215 -12.92 -7.06 14.95
N ASP A 216 -13.88 -6.77 14.12
CA ASP A 216 -15.17 -7.47 14.07
C ASP A 216 -15.55 -7.71 12.61
N GLU A 217 -16.28 -8.78 12.34
CA GLU A 217 -16.77 -9.09 10.98
C GLU A 217 -17.97 -8.22 10.63
N ASP A 218 -18.72 -7.75 11.65
CA ASP A 218 -19.83 -6.85 11.46
C ASP A 218 -19.33 -5.40 11.26
N PRO A 219 -19.56 -4.79 10.08
CA PRO A 219 -19.17 -3.42 9.82
C PRO A 219 -19.78 -2.42 10.81
N GLN A 220 -20.98 -2.69 11.33
CA GLN A 220 -21.64 -1.82 12.32
C GLN A 220 -20.88 -1.77 13.64
N VAL A 221 -20.10 -2.80 13.96
CA VAL A 221 -19.23 -2.85 15.12
C VAL A 221 -17.80 -2.41 14.79
N MET A 222 -17.30 -2.84 13.63
CA MET A 222 -15.92 -2.55 13.21
C MET A 222 -15.68 -1.06 12.95
N ILE A 223 -16.62 -0.36 12.33
CA ILE A 223 -16.47 1.06 11.98
C ILE A 223 -16.36 1.94 13.23
N PRO A 224 -17.25 1.84 14.24
CA PRO A 224 -17.10 2.55 15.52
C PRO A 224 -15.78 2.25 16.21
N ASN A 225 -15.36 0.96 16.24
CA ASN A 225 -14.06 0.59 16.81
C ASN A 225 -12.91 1.28 16.08
N ALA A 226 -12.97 1.37 14.75
CA ALA A 226 -11.94 2.00 13.94
C ALA A 226 -11.93 3.53 14.09
N LEU A 227 -13.04 4.17 14.42
CA LEU A 227 -13.15 5.63 14.61
C LEU A 227 -12.73 6.10 15.99
N GLN A 228 -12.55 5.19 16.96
CA GLN A 228 -12.06 5.58 18.28
C GLN A 228 -10.86 6.54 18.20
N PRO A 229 -10.78 7.55 19.10
CA PRO A 229 -11.52 7.74 20.34
C PRO A 229 -12.84 8.50 20.19
N ALA A 230 -13.37 8.74 18.98
CA ALA A 230 -14.68 9.36 18.81
C ALA A 230 -15.80 8.38 19.20
N GLU A 231 -16.84 8.93 19.81
CA GLU A 231 -18.06 8.20 20.11
C GLU A 231 -19.00 8.29 18.89
N VAL A 232 -19.52 7.15 18.46
CA VAL A 232 -20.41 7.01 17.31
C VAL A 232 -21.80 6.69 17.82
N ASP A 233 -22.80 7.45 17.37
CA ASP A 233 -24.19 7.26 17.76
C ASP A 233 -24.85 6.14 16.94
N GLU A 234 -24.67 6.17 15.62
CA GLU A 234 -25.27 5.22 14.69
C GLU A 234 -24.40 5.02 13.43
N VAL A 235 -24.48 3.84 12.82
CA VAL A 235 -23.85 3.50 11.53
C VAL A 235 -24.92 2.98 10.57
N ILE A 236 -25.13 3.67 9.48
CA ILE A 236 -26.02 3.29 8.41
C ILE A 236 -25.19 2.75 7.25
N LEU A 237 -25.38 1.48 6.91
CA LEU A 237 -24.65 0.83 5.82
C LEU A 237 -25.45 0.93 4.52
N CYS A 238 -24.84 1.50 3.48
CA CYS A 238 -25.33 1.58 2.13
C CYS A 238 -24.57 0.57 1.29
N GLU A 239 -24.97 -0.70 1.35
CA GLU A 239 -24.22 -1.85 0.80
C GLU A 239 -24.04 -1.75 -0.72
N GLN A 240 -25.02 -1.21 -1.44
CA GLN A 240 -25.01 -1.08 -2.90
C GLN A 240 -23.84 -0.23 -3.41
N ILE A 241 -23.46 0.79 -2.64
CA ILE A 241 -22.37 1.71 -3.00
C ILE A 241 -21.12 1.54 -2.11
N GLY A 242 -21.14 0.57 -1.19
CA GLY A 242 -20.01 0.34 -0.26
C GLY A 242 -19.73 1.52 0.68
N ARG A 243 -20.78 2.34 0.97
CA ARG A 243 -20.69 3.52 1.84
C ARG A 243 -21.26 3.23 3.23
N ALA A 244 -20.62 3.81 4.24
CA ALA A 244 -21.13 3.82 5.61
C ALA A 244 -21.30 5.27 6.07
N ILE A 245 -22.54 5.66 6.33
CA ILE A 245 -22.86 6.94 6.94
C ILE A 245 -22.78 6.77 8.46
N VAL A 246 -21.91 7.55 9.06
CA VAL A 246 -21.63 7.47 10.51
C VAL A 246 -22.14 8.74 11.19
N LEU A 247 -23.14 8.57 12.03
CA LEU A 247 -23.72 9.66 12.80
C LEU A 247 -22.97 9.86 14.10
N VAL A 248 -22.62 11.09 14.37
CA VAL A 248 -21.92 11.51 15.58
C VAL A 248 -22.50 12.80 16.13
N GLY A 249 -22.37 13.03 17.43
CA GLY A 249 -22.68 14.32 18.03
C GLY A 249 -21.77 15.44 17.51
N GLU A 250 -22.25 16.69 17.51
CA GLU A 250 -21.47 17.87 17.06
C GLU A 250 -20.09 17.98 17.75
N ASP A 251 -20.03 17.64 19.04
CA ASP A 251 -18.78 17.67 19.83
C ASP A 251 -17.80 16.58 19.43
N GLN A 252 -18.27 15.46 18.83
CA GLN A 252 -17.48 14.33 18.35
C GLN A 252 -17.03 14.47 16.90
N LEU A 253 -17.69 15.31 16.10
CA LEU A 253 -17.46 15.43 14.65
C LEU A 253 -15.98 15.71 14.32
N SER A 254 -15.37 16.70 14.99
CA SER A 254 -13.96 17.02 14.77
C SER A 254 -13.01 15.90 15.17
N LEU A 255 -13.36 15.11 16.18
CA LEU A 255 -12.56 13.98 16.66
C LEU A 255 -12.67 12.79 15.71
N ALA A 256 -13.89 12.49 15.24
CA ALA A 256 -14.18 11.42 14.29
C ALA A 256 -13.48 11.66 12.94
N ILE A 257 -13.57 12.86 12.40
CA ILE A 257 -12.86 13.25 11.16
C ILE A 257 -11.34 13.26 11.40
N GLY A 258 -10.91 13.84 12.52
CA GLY A 258 -9.50 14.02 12.84
C GLY A 258 -8.82 15.11 12.01
N LYS A 259 -7.56 15.42 12.38
CA LYS A 259 -6.78 16.47 11.71
C LYS A 259 -6.60 16.15 10.22
N ARG A 260 -7.10 17.01 9.33
CA ARG A 260 -7.07 16.84 7.87
C ARG A 260 -7.73 15.55 7.38
N GLY A 261 -8.77 15.08 8.06
CA GLY A 261 -9.44 13.83 7.71
C GLY A 261 -8.63 12.55 7.98
N GLN A 262 -7.58 12.61 8.79
CA GLN A 262 -6.68 11.47 9.01
C GLN A 262 -7.38 10.30 9.69
N ASN A 263 -8.24 10.57 10.70
CA ASN A 263 -8.87 9.48 11.44
C ASN A 263 -9.87 8.72 10.57
N VAL A 264 -10.75 9.43 9.87
CA VAL A 264 -11.74 8.81 8.96
C VAL A 264 -11.07 8.10 7.79
N ARG A 265 -10.05 8.71 7.15
CA ARG A 265 -9.35 8.10 6.02
C ARG A 265 -8.63 6.80 6.39
N LEU A 266 -8.02 6.74 7.58
CA LEU A 266 -7.39 5.51 8.07
C LEU A 266 -8.44 4.46 8.45
N ALA A 267 -9.56 4.87 9.05
CA ALA A 267 -10.66 3.96 9.37
C ALA A 267 -11.29 3.39 8.09
N SER A 268 -11.60 4.23 7.10
CA SER A 268 -12.14 3.84 5.81
C SER A 268 -11.26 2.78 5.12
N LYS A 269 -9.96 3.02 5.05
CA LYS A 269 -9.00 2.05 4.47
C LYS A 269 -8.89 0.75 5.28
N LEU A 270 -9.05 0.81 6.60
CA LEU A 270 -8.96 -0.36 7.46
C LEU A 270 -10.21 -1.23 7.35
N CYS A 271 -11.39 -0.61 7.30
CA CYS A 271 -12.67 -1.29 7.24
C CYS A 271 -13.07 -1.70 5.81
N GLY A 272 -12.50 -1.05 4.79
CA GLY A 272 -12.86 -1.28 3.39
C GLY A 272 -14.18 -0.64 2.98
N TRP A 273 -14.69 0.33 3.75
CA TRP A 273 -15.91 1.09 3.50
C TRP A 273 -15.59 2.56 3.23
N ASP A 274 -16.35 3.18 2.36
CA ASP A 274 -16.32 4.63 2.21
C ASP A 274 -17.09 5.26 3.38
N ILE A 275 -16.36 5.81 4.36
CA ILE A 275 -16.94 6.31 5.60
C ILE A 275 -17.21 7.81 5.48
N GLU A 276 -18.47 8.19 5.56
CA GLU A 276 -18.91 9.58 5.61
C GLU A 276 -19.44 9.90 7.02
N ILE A 277 -18.86 10.93 7.64
CA ILE A 277 -19.18 11.31 9.02
C ILE A 277 -19.97 12.60 9.01
N MET A 278 -21.13 12.58 9.67
CA MET A 278 -22.01 13.73 9.76
C MET A 278 -22.85 13.72 11.03
N THR A 279 -23.52 14.81 11.30
CA THR A 279 -24.53 14.90 12.37
C THR A 279 -25.89 14.46 11.84
N GLN A 280 -26.83 14.18 12.75
CA GLN A 280 -28.22 13.87 12.38
C GLN A 280 -28.86 15.00 11.57
N GLU A 281 -28.62 16.26 11.94
CA GLU A 281 -29.17 17.42 11.24
C GLU A 281 -28.59 17.58 9.84
N GLU A 282 -27.31 17.26 9.66
CA GLU A 282 -26.65 17.26 8.34
C GLU A 282 -27.22 16.17 7.44
N LEU A 283 -27.46 14.96 7.98
CA LEU A 283 -28.07 13.86 7.24
C LEU A 283 -29.49 14.24 6.77
N GLU A 284 -30.35 14.73 7.68
CA GLU A 284 -31.69 15.16 7.34
C GLU A 284 -31.71 16.23 6.23
N SER A 285 -30.81 17.21 6.34
CA SER A 285 -30.65 18.24 5.31
C SER A 285 -30.10 17.70 3.98
N GLN A 286 -29.25 16.68 3.99
CA GLN A 286 -28.78 16.02 2.78
C GLN A 286 -29.88 15.21 2.11
N ILE A 287 -30.67 14.46 2.89
CA ILE A 287 -31.84 13.72 2.43
C ILE A 287 -32.83 14.65 1.72
N GLU A 288 -33.24 15.74 2.37
CA GLU A 288 -34.16 16.70 1.78
C GLU A 288 -33.64 17.26 0.44
N ARG A 289 -32.37 17.65 0.41
CA ARG A 289 -31.74 18.16 -0.82
C ARG A 289 -31.64 17.10 -1.93
N ALA A 290 -31.32 15.85 -1.56
CA ALA A 290 -31.22 14.76 -2.52
C ALA A 290 -32.58 14.44 -3.15
N VAL A 291 -33.64 14.32 -2.35
CA VAL A 291 -35.01 14.09 -2.84
C VAL A 291 -35.46 15.19 -3.81
N VAL A 292 -35.24 16.46 -3.42
CA VAL A 292 -35.58 17.60 -4.29
C VAL A 292 -34.73 17.57 -5.57
N GLY A 293 -33.45 17.35 -5.46
CA GLY A 293 -32.54 17.31 -6.61
C GLY A 293 -32.85 16.16 -7.57
N PHE A 294 -33.12 14.98 -7.07
CA PHE A 294 -33.47 13.81 -7.90
C PHE A 294 -34.82 14.00 -8.59
N SER A 295 -35.79 14.57 -7.89
CA SER A 295 -37.12 14.87 -8.48
C SER A 295 -37.09 15.91 -9.62
N GLU A 296 -36.00 16.66 -9.74
CA GLU A 296 -35.79 17.58 -10.86
C GLU A 296 -35.24 16.86 -12.12
N ILE A 297 -34.79 15.62 -12.03
CA ILE A 297 -34.32 14.81 -13.16
C ILE A 297 -35.54 14.23 -13.87
N LYS A 298 -35.63 14.41 -15.18
CA LYS A 298 -36.72 13.86 -15.97
C LYS A 298 -36.67 12.33 -15.98
N GLY A 299 -37.72 11.70 -15.49
CA GLY A 299 -37.83 10.24 -15.39
C GLY A 299 -37.67 9.72 -13.96
N ILE A 300 -37.35 10.57 -13.01
CA ILE A 300 -37.36 10.23 -11.57
C ILE A 300 -38.63 10.87 -10.97
N GLU A 301 -39.56 10.03 -10.54
CA GLU A 301 -40.69 10.44 -9.76
C GLU A 301 -40.37 10.49 -8.26
N GLU A 302 -41.21 11.15 -7.45
CA GLU A 302 -40.94 11.34 -6.01
C GLU A 302 -40.78 10.01 -5.27
N ASP A 303 -41.52 8.98 -5.63
CA ASP A 303 -41.39 7.65 -5.03
C ASP A 303 -40.00 7.00 -5.33
N LEU A 304 -39.52 7.15 -6.56
CA LEU A 304 -38.18 6.67 -6.94
C LEU A 304 -37.07 7.50 -6.26
N ALA A 305 -37.25 8.82 -6.19
CA ALA A 305 -36.32 9.69 -5.49
C ALA A 305 -36.18 9.29 -4.00
N ASN A 306 -37.30 9.03 -3.34
CA ASN A 306 -37.29 8.55 -1.95
C ASN A 306 -36.66 7.15 -1.80
N ALA A 307 -36.95 6.24 -2.76
CA ALA A 307 -36.35 4.92 -2.76
C ALA A 307 -34.80 4.99 -2.92
N LEU A 308 -34.30 5.81 -3.84
CA LEU A 308 -32.87 6.04 -4.06
C LEU A 308 -32.20 6.59 -2.80
N VAL A 309 -32.81 7.59 -2.17
CA VAL A 309 -32.29 8.16 -0.92
C VAL A 309 -32.33 7.14 0.22
N GLY A 310 -33.34 6.27 0.26
CA GLY A 310 -33.42 5.16 1.23
C GLY A 310 -32.30 4.14 1.11
N GLU A 311 -31.78 3.92 -0.10
CA GLU A 311 -30.62 3.05 -0.36
C GLU A 311 -29.27 3.77 -0.17
N GLY A 312 -29.29 5.08 0.18
CA GLY A 312 -28.08 5.85 0.50
C GLY A 312 -27.48 6.64 -0.64
N TYR A 313 -28.17 6.76 -1.76
CA TYR A 313 -27.79 7.67 -2.84
C TYR A 313 -28.18 9.10 -2.46
N LEU A 314 -27.21 9.95 -2.17
CA LEU A 314 -27.42 11.29 -1.64
C LEU A 314 -26.91 12.40 -2.58
N SER A 315 -26.23 12.04 -3.66
CA SER A 315 -25.65 12.98 -4.61
C SER A 315 -25.91 12.56 -6.06
N TYR A 316 -25.72 13.50 -6.99
CA TYR A 316 -25.79 13.17 -8.42
C TYR A 316 -24.64 12.24 -8.85
N ASP A 317 -23.45 12.36 -8.21
CA ASP A 317 -22.32 11.49 -8.46
C ASP A 317 -22.65 10.02 -8.12
N ASP A 318 -23.50 9.80 -7.11
CA ASP A 318 -23.93 8.45 -6.75
C ASP A 318 -24.82 7.82 -7.84
N LEU A 319 -25.60 8.63 -8.57
CA LEU A 319 -26.41 8.15 -9.70
C LEU A 319 -25.58 7.83 -10.94
N GLU A 320 -24.38 8.40 -11.07
CA GLU A 320 -23.45 8.08 -12.15
C GLU A 320 -22.87 6.67 -12.01
N VAL A 321 -22.65 6.23 -10.77
CA VAL A 321 -22.03 4.93 -10.47
C VAL A 321 -23.02 3.80 -10.18
N ILE A 322 -24.33 4.10 -10.17
CA ILE A 322 -25.36 3.09 -9.95
C ILE A 322 -25.39 2.07 -11.11
N GLU A 323 -25.50 0.79 -10.77
CA GLU A 323 -25.67 -0.24 -11.79
C GLU A 323 -27.02 -0.06 -12.50
N PRO A 324 -27.08 -0.02 -13.86
CA PRO A 324 -28.30 0.19 -14.62
C PRO A 324 -29.42 -0.76 -14.23
N ASP A 325 -29.12 -2.02 -13.98
CA ASP A 325 -30.07 -3.05 -13.58
C ASP A 325 -30.75 -2.71 -12.25
N VAL A 326 -30.01 -2.14 -11.29
CA VAL A 326 -30.54 -1.71 -9.99
C VAL A 326 -31.53 -0.56 -10.17
N LEU A 327 -31.19 0.44 -10.99
CA LEU A 327 -32.07 1.58 -11.25
C LEU A 327 -33.32 1.16 -12.04
N MET A 328 -33.20 0.20 -12.98
CA MET A 328 -34.34 -0.39 -13.70
C MET A 328 -35.28 -1.11 -12.73
N GLU A 329 -34.76 -1.89 -11.80
CA GLU A 329 -35.55 -2.66 -10.83
C GLU A 329 -36.29 -1.74 -9.85
N MET A 330 -35.60 -0.71 -9.32
CA MET A 330 -36.17 0.24 -8.37
C MET A 330 -37.24 1.12 -8.97
N GLY A 331 -37.04 1.60 -10.21
CA GLY A 331 -37.94 2.53 -10.87
C GLY A 331 -38.94 1.89 -11.85
N GLY A 332 -38.82 0.59 -12.15
CA GLY A 332 -39.55 -0.05 -13.22
C GLY A 332 -39.26 0.58 -14.60
N LEU A 333 -38.02 1.04 -14.80
CA LEU A 333 -37.56 1.81 -15.94
C LEU A 333 -37.06 0.92 -17.08
N THR A 334 -37.09 1.45 -18.31
CA THR A 334 -36.41 0.83 -19.44
C THR A 334 -34.93 1.28 -19.50
N GLU A 335 -34.10 0.51 -20.21
CA GLU A 335 -32.67 0.82 -20.39
C GLU A 335 -32.47 2.23 -21.00
N GLU A 336 -33.28 2.63 -21.98
CA GLU A 336 -33.24 3.98 -22.58
C GLU A 336 -33.59 5.11 -21.57
N GLN A 337 -34.45 4.81 -20.59
CA GLN A 337 -34.81 5.78 -19.55
C GLN A 337 -33.69 5.90 -18.50
N VAL A 338 -33.04 4.79 -18.16
CA VAL A 338 -31.89 4.77 -17.25
C VAL A 338 -30.74 5.56 -17.86
N ASP A 339 -30.40 5.32 -19.13
CA ASP A 339 -29.36 6.07 -19.83
C ASP A 339 -29.66 7.58 -19.82
N ALA A 340 -30.89 7.96 -20.05
CA ALA A 340 -31.31 9.37 -20.04
C ALA A 340 -31.23 10.00 -18.64
N ILE A 341 -31.44 9.23 -17.57
CA ILE A 341 -31.30 9.68 -16.18
C ILE A 341 -29.82 9.85 -15.83
N VAL A 342 -28.98 8.90 -16.17
CA VAL A 342 -27.52 8.94 -15.90
C VAL A 342 -26.89 10.15 -16.58
N VAL A 343 -27.20 10.40 -17.87
CA VAL A 343 -26.68 11.58 -18.58
C VAL A 343 -27.08 12.89 -17.90
N GLN A 344 -28.37 12.99 -17.45
CA GLN A 344 -28.81 14.19 -16.73
C GLN A 344 -28.13 14.31 -15.34
N ALA A 345 -27.87 13.19 -14.67
CA ALA A 345 -27.16 13.18 -13.40
C ALA A 345 -25.71 13.68 -13.57
N GLU A 346 -24.98 13.20 -14.60
CA GLU A 346 -23.64 13.68 -14.96
C GLU A 346 -23.61 15.20 -15.21
N GLU A 347 -24.55 15.72 -16.01
CA GLU A 347 -24.62 17.16 -16.29
C GLU A 347 -24.81 17.97 -14.99
N ARG A 348 -25.70 17.49 -14.10
CA ARG A 348 -25.97 18.17 -12.82
C ARG A 348 -24.86 18.02 -11.81
N ALA A 349 -24.16 16.90 -11.79
CA ALA A 349 -22.96 16.68 -10.97
C ALA A 349 -21.87 17.70 -11.33
N LEU A 350 -21.59 17.88 -12.63
CA LEU A 350 -20.63 18.87 -13.11
C LEU A 350 -21.05 20.31 -12.77
N GLU A 351 -22.33 20.64 -12.88
CA GLU A 351 -22.85 21.95 -12.47
C GLU A 351 -22.73 22.18 -10.96
N ALA A 352 -23.01 21.14 -10.15
CA ALA A 352 -22.91 21.20 -8.70
C ALA A 352 -21.45 21.37 -8.26
N GLU A 353 -20.51 20.63 -8.85
CA GLU A 353 -19.07 20.75 -8.60
C GLU A 353 -18.56 22.15 -8.95
N SER A 354 -18.95 22.69 -10.12
CA SER A 354 -18.59 24.03 -10.55
C SER A 354 -19.08 25.10 -9.57
N ARG A 355 -20.33 25.00 -9.10
CA ARG A 355 -20.91 25.91 -8.09
C ARG A 355 -20.18 25.81 -6.75
N ALA A 356 -19.86 24.60 -6.31
CA ALA A 356 -19.13 24.35 -5.07
C ALA A 356 -17.70 24.93 -5.11
N ASP A 357 -17.03 24.82 -6.23
CA ASP A 357 -15.71 25.37 -6.41
C ASP A 357 -15.69 26.91 -6.49
N GLU A 358 -16.70 27.51 -7.14
CA GLU A 358 -16.88 28.97 -7.12
C GLU A 358 -17.15 29.48 -5.71
N GLU A 359 -17.97 28.78 -4.94
CA GLU A 359 -18.27 29.17 -3.56
C GLU A 359 -17.04 29.02 -2.64
N LYS A 360 -16.29 27.93 -2.77
CA LYS A 360 -15.00 27.73 -2.06
C LYS A 360 -14.01 28.85 -2.41
N ARG A 361 -13.93 29.23 -3.69
CA ARG A 361 -13.07 30.31 -4.16
C ARG A 361 -13.50 31.64 -3.59
N ARG A 362 -14.81 31.92 -3.53
CA ARG A 362 -15.37 33.14 -2.95
C ARG A 362 -15.10 33.25 -1.46
N LYS A 363 -15.34 32.16 -0.69
CA LYS A 363 -15.03 32.08 0.73
C LYS A 363 -13.53 32.28 1.03
N ARG A 364 -12.66 31.74 0.18
CA ARG A 364 -11.20 31.89 0.28
C ARG A 364 -10.74 33.32 0.06
N VAL A 365 -11.32 34.01 -0.93
CA VAL A 365 -11.04 35.44 -1.20
C VAL A 365 -11.55 36.33 -0.08
N GLU A 366 -12.72 36.04 0.45
CA GLU A 366 -13.30 36.78 1.58
C GLU A 366 -12.48 36.62 2.87
N ALA A 367 -12.05 35.39 3.18
CA ALA A 367 -11.15 35.12 4.28
C ALA A 367 -9.78 35.83 4.14
N GLN A 368 -9.22 35.89 2.95
CA GLN A 368 -7.99 36.62 2.67
C GLN A 368 -8.15 38.14 2.86
N LYS A 369 -9.28 38.71 2.43
CA LYS A 369 -9.61 40.10 2.65
C LYS A 369 -9.72 40.45 4.15
N GLN A 370 -10.41 39.62 4.91
CA GLN A 370 -10.54 39.79 6.36
C GLN A 370 -9.21 39.72 7.12
N VAL A 371 -8.29 38.84 6.65
CA VAL A 371 -6.93 38.78 7.20
C VAL A 371 -6.11 40.00 6.84
N ALA A 372 -6.22 40.51 5.61
CA ALA A 372 -5.53 41.72 5.18
C ALA A 372 -6.02 42.98 5.95
N GLU A 373 -7.34 43.11 6.10
CA GLU A 373 -7.93 44.22 6.89
C GLU A 373 -7.53 44.16 8.38
N LYS A 374 -7.40 42.96 8.98
CA LYS A 374 -6.92 42.80 10.36
C LYS A 374 -5.43 43.12 10.51
N LEU A 375 -4.63 42.89 9.47
CA LEU A 375 -3.21 43.26 9.46
C LEU A 375 -2.98 44.77 9.25
N GLU A 376 -3.85 45.46 8.50
CA GLU A 376 -3.80 46.90 8.32
C GLU A 376 -4.33 47.72 9.54
N ALA A 377 -5.12 47.07 10.38
CA ALA A 377 -5.70 47.65 11.61
C ALA A 377 -4.81 47.48 12.86
N GLN A 378 -3.68 46.78 12.77
CA GLN A 378 -2.63 46.64 13.79
C GLN A 378 -1.42 47.52 13.47
#